data_d34f1d69fcc1f95f18cf0c1fc75d6b7a
#
_entry.id   d34f1d69fcc1f95f18cf0c1fc75d6b7a
#
_cell.length_a   1.000
_cell.length_b   1.000
_cell.length_c   1.000
_cell.angle_alpha   90.00
_cell.angle_beta   90.00
_cell.angle_gamma   90.00
#
_symmetry.space_group_name_H-M   'P 1'
#
loop_
_entity.id
_entity.type
_entity.pdbx_description
1 polymer ?
#
loop_
_entity_poly.entity_id
_entity_poly.type
_entity_poly.pdbx_seq_one_letter_code
_entity_poly.pdbx_strand_id
1 'polypeptide(L)'
;MLMKKLLLTCAAFVLAGLNAFADEQPDYVSTNGNIKWCYIRSAQFTDMYLQPDGMEVVAQPKADFTNFENLAKQLWCIMLDENGKYTITNKFDGRQIDVGLSAKYSNWETLQMKDVAATKWIIHSMSKDTIALESELPPPGGGDIFRFPATHKEGDEVFVWLVRESFGLGHDDGSLFIIEPCNDIREPEYQNSERVVYYGIYSSLPEGGMIVDNTSVVDTKYRFTVVNPQNADETAQWRFVCYGPGKTAIVNRATGNSISTSLYADGEYNLPEADAKNIVPKTWSLNAISNYEFAISATGEDGVVRYLNNTRVGEEPETLDLSQMSGSGFAWTFDKMGEAVDINDAKTKTPGISVVNGKIVVEGGKKFTVTTTDGVVLPSHSTLQKGIYLITVEGKTKKINVR
;
A
#
# COMPACT_ATOMS: atom_id res chain seq x y z
N MET A 1 -23.74 9.66 -55.35
CA MET A 1 -22.77 10.49 -54.61
C MET A 1 -23.25 10.93 -53.22
N LEU A 2 -24.58 10.98 -53.00
CA LEU A 2 -25.17 11.38 -51.70
C LEU A 2 -25.07 10.28 -50.58
N MET A 3 -25.18 9.00 -50.94
CA MET A 3 -25.16 7.88 -49.99
C MET A 3 -23.80 7.67 -49.29
N LYS A 4 -22.67 7.96 -49.97
CA LYS A 4 -21.34 7.86 -49.32
C LYS A 4 -21.05 8.94 -48.29
N LYS A 5 -21.67 10.12 -48.41
CA LYS A 5 -21.53 11.20 -47.44
C LYS A 5 -22.35 10.94 -46.16
N LEU A 6 -23.49 10.25 -46.28
CA LEU A 6 -24.33 9.92 -45.12
C LEU A 6 -23.69 8.84 -44.25
N LEU A 7 -23.01 7.85 -44.83
CA LEU A 7 -22.29 6.82 -44.07
C LEU A 7 -21.06 7.37 -43.32
N LEU A 8 -20.35 8.36 -43.88
CA LEU A 8 -19.20 8.98 -43.22
C LEU A 8 -19.63 9.85 -42.02
N THR A 9 -20.80 10.49 -42.12
CA THR A 9 -21.32 11.33 -41.03
C THR A 9 -21.82 10.49 -39.87
N CYS A 10 -22.46 9.34 -40.11
CA CYS A 10 -22.86 8.42 -39.07
C CYS A 10 -21.66 7.75 -38.35
N ALA A 11 -20.58 7.41 -39.12
CA ALA A 11 -19.38 6.85 -38.53
C ALA A 11 -18.62 7.87 -37.65
N ALA A 12 -18.60 9.15 -38.06
CA ALA A 12 -18.01 10.23 -37.25
C ALA A 12 -18.80 10.52 -35.97
N PHE A 13 -20.13 10.38 -35.97
CA PHE A 13 -20.96 10.54 -34.77
C PHE A 13 -20.86 9.37 -33.82
N VAL A 14 -20.67 8.14 -34.29
CA VAL A 14 -20.45 6.96 -33.46
C VAL A 14 -19.05 7.00 -32.82
N LEU A 15 -18.00 7.48 -33.53
CA LEU A 15 -16.68 7.66 -32.93
C LEU A 15 -16.60 8.86 -31.96
N ALA A 16 -17.38 9.93 -32.18
CA ALA A 16 -17.45 11.06 -31.27
C ALA A 16 -18.28 10.75 -30.02
N GLY A 17 -19.25 9.83 -30.10
CA GLY A 17 -20.05 9.37 -28.97
C GLY A 17 -19.33 8.39 -28.03
N LEU A 18 -18.29 7.70 -28.53
CA LEU A 18 -17.50 6.76 -27.71
C LEU A 18 -16.39 7.43 -26.89
N ASN A 19 -16.08 8.71 -27.12
CA ASN A 19 -15.11 9.47 -26.34
C ASN A 19 -15.74 10.46 -25.33
N ALA A 20 -17.05 10.45 -25.15
CA ALA A 20 -17.74 11.43 -24.30
C ALA A 20 -18.08 10.93 -22.89
N PHE A 21 -17.74 9.69 -22.55
CA PHE A 21 -17.85 9.16 -21.20
C PHE A 21 -16.55 8.44 -20.86
N ALA A 22 -15.48 9.20 -20.69
CA ALA A 22 -14.53 8.84 -19.66
C ALA A 22 -15.30 9.08 -18.36
N ASP A 23 -16.03 8.07 -17.86
CA ASP A 23 -16.62 8.12 -16.55
C ASP A 23 -15.49 8.49 -15.60
N GLU A 24 -15.62 9.67 -14.97
CA GLU A 24 -14.68 10.13 -13.98
C GLU A 24 -14.66 9.06 -12.90
N GLN A 25 -13.48 8.44 -12.72
CA GLN A 25 -13.33 7.32 -11.81
C GLN A 25 -13.82 7.72 -10.42
N PRO A 26 -14.68 6.94 -9.77
CA PRO A 26 -15.23 7.32 -8.47
C PRO A 26 -14.12 7.68 -7.47
N ASP A 27 -14.36 8.71 -6.68
CA ASP A 27 -13.37 9.26 -5.73
C ASP A 27 -12.82 8.24 -4.73
N TYR A 28 -13.55 7.17 -4.46
CA TYR A 28 -13.14 6.09 -3.54
C TYR A 28 -12.23 5.05 -4.18
N VAL A 29 -12.04 5.06 -5.49
CA VAL A 29 -11.18 4.09 -6.16
C VAL A 29 -9.72 4.49 -6.03
N SER A 30 -8.91 3.53 -5.59
CA SER A 30 -7.47 3.68 -5.43
C SER A 30 -6.72 3.38 -6.72
N THR A 31 -5.53 3.97 -6.83
CA THR A 31 -4.55 3.66 -7.88
C THR A 31 -3.21 3.27 -7.25
N ASN A 32 -2.31 2.67 -8.04
CA ASN A 32 -0.95 2.40 -7.58
C ASN A 32 -0.27 3.73 -7.18
N GLY A 33 0.16 3.82 -5.92
CA GLY A 33 0.79 5.01 -5.35
C GLY A 33 -0.18 6.04 -4.74
N ASN A 34 -1.50 5.83 -4.86
CA ASN A 34 -2.52 6.64 -4.18
C ASN A 34 -3.59 5.72 -3.59
N ILE A 35 -3.30 5.18 -2.43
CA ILE A 35 -4.23 4.31 -1.69
C ILE A 35 -5.25 5.19 -0.98
N LYS A 36 -6.51 4.89 -1.20
CA LYS A 36 -7.65 5.52 -0.55
C LYS A 36 -8.38 4.47 0.28
N TRP A 37 -8.64 4.79 1.51
CA TRP A 37 -9.41 3.95 2.40
C TRP A 37 -10.86 4.40 2.45
N CYS A 38 -11.78 3.46 2.45
CA CYS A 38 -13.20 3.72 2.58
C CYS A 38 -13.85 2.71 3.51
N TYR A 39 -14.97 3.09 4.08
CA TYR A 39 -15.89 2.15 4.72
C TYR A 39 -16.89 1.65 3.69
N ILE A 40 -17.29 0.39 3.84
CA ILE A 40 -18.38 -0.22 3.08
C ILE A 40 -19.51 -0.49 4.05
N ARG A 41 -20.59 0.27 3.94
CA ARG A 41 -21.74 0.21 4.85
C ARG A 41 -22.94 -0.42 4.15
N SER A 42 -23.71 -1.23 4.88
CA SER A 42 -24.99 -1.73 4.39
C SER A 42 -25.97 -0.57 4.17
N ALA A 43 -26.69 -0.58 3.06
CA ALA A 43 -27.77 0.37 2.85
C ALA A 43 -29.02 0.00 3.66
N GLN A 44 -29.24 -1.30 3.92
CA GLN A 44 -30.37 -1.81 4.70
C GLN A 44 -30.15 -1.62 6.21
N PHE A 45 -28.95 -1.92 6.70
CA PHE A 45 -28.57 -1.80 8.11
C PHE A 45 -27.59 -0.62 8.24
N THR A 46 -28.14 0.58 8.37
CA THR A 46 -27.40 1.85 8.16
C THR A 46 -26.27 2.14 9.12
N ASP A 47 -26.17 1.43 10.23
CA ASP A 47 -25.11 1.51 11.26
C ASP A 47 -24.13 0.35 11.19
N MET A 48 -24.28 -0.55 10.19
CA MET A 48 -23.48 -1.75 10.06
C MET A 48 -22.47 -1.62 8.92
N TYR A 49 -21.19 -1.81 9.25
CA TYR A 49 -20.03 -1.69 8.38
C TYR A 49 -19.35 -3.03 8.18
N LEU A 50 -18.95 -3.33 6.94
CA LEU A 50 -18.29 -4.58 6.62
C LEU A 50 -16.91 -4.68 7.28
N GLN A 51 -16.63 -5.84 7.88
CA GLN A 51 -15.31 -6.16 8.43
C GLN A 51 -15.04 -7.67 8.39
N PRO A 52 -13.76 -8.09 8.36
CA PRO A 52 -13.39 -9.48 8.57
C PRO A 52 -13.74 -9.97 9.98
N ASP A 53 -14.25 -11.18 10.05
CA ASP A 53 -14.34 -12.00 11.27
C ASP A 53 -13.78 -13.39 10.95
N GLY A 54 -12.54 -13.62 11.32
CA GLY A 54 -11.80 -14.82 10.90
C GLY A 54 -11.61 -14.87 9.38
N MET A 55 -12.24 -15.86 8.74
CA MET A 55 -12.21 -16.05 7.29
C MET A 55 -13.46 -15.50 6.59
N GLU A 56 -14.46 -15.05 7.31
CA GLU A 56 -15.69 -14.52 6.75
C GLU A 56 -15.76 -12.99 6.88
N VAL A 57 -16.66 -12.38 6.11
CA VAL A 57 -16.98 -10.95 6.23
C VAL A 57 -18.35 -10.82 6.90
N VAL A 58 -18.39 -10.06 7.96
CA VAL A 58 -19.59 -9.71 8.72
C VAL A 58 -19.85 -8.20 8.66
N ALA A 59 -21.01 -7.76 9.12
CA ALA A 59 -21.30 -6.36 9.30
C ALA A 59 -21.44 -6.06 10.81
N GLN A 60 -20.73 -5.03 11.28
CA GLN A 60 -20.65 -4.63 12.67
C GLN A 60 -20.89 -3.11 12.81
N PRO A 61 -21.28 -2.62 13.99
CA PRO A 61 -21.36 -1.21 14.25
C PRO A 61 -20.04 -0.48 13.94
N LYS A 62 -20.12 0.80 13.57
CA LYS A 62 -18.92 1.60 13.25
C LYS A 62 -17.94 1.61 14.41
N ALA A 63 -16.72 1.21 14.14
CA ALA A 63 -15.62 1.32 15.09
C ALA A 63 -15.04 2.74 15.08
N ASP A 64 -14.43 3.11 16.18
CA ASP A 64 -13.71 4.36 16.36
C ASP A 64 -12.26 4.10 16.79
N PHE A 65 -11.51 5.17 17.08
CA PHE A 65 -10.11 5.07 17.49
C PHE A 65 -9.91 4.38 18.86
N THR A 66 -10.94 4.21 19.68
CA THR A 66 -10.82 3.47 20.95
C THR A 66 -10.66 1.96 20.70
N ASN A 67 -11.07 1.50 19.52
CA ASN A 67 -10.85 0.14 19.03
C ASN A 67 -10.21 0.16 17.64
N PHE A 68 -8.97 0.59 17.59
CA PHE A 68 -8.24 0.84 16.35
C PHE A 68 -8.08 -0.41 15.48
N GLU A 69 -8.04 -1.62 16.05
CA GLU A 69 -8.01 -2.86 15.27
C GLU A 69 -9.32 -3.08 14.51
N ASN A 70 -10.47 -2.89 15.17
CA ASN A 70 -11.75 -2.98 14.49
C ASN A 70 -11.94 -1.83 13.50
N LEU A 71 -11.43 -0.64 13.80
CA LEU A 71 -11.39 0.45 12.85
C LEU A 71 -10.64 0.06 11.57
N ALA A 72 -9.43 -0.51 11.72
CA ALA A 72 -8.66 -0.99 10.57
C ALA A 72 -9.34 -2.13 9.81
N LYS A 73 -10.05 -3.04 10.51
CA LYS A 73 -10.87 -4.09 9.88
C LYS A 73 -12.04 -3.55 9.07
N GLN A 74 -12.57 -2.39 9.39
CA GLN A 74 -13.68 -1.76 8.65
C GLN A 74 -13.21 -0.92 7.46
N LEU A 75 -11.91 -0.76 7.26
CA LEU A 75 -11.33 0.01 6.17
C LEU A 75 -10.95 -0.87 4.99
N TRP A 76 -11.39 -0.46 3.81
CA TRP A 76 -11.23 -1.18 2.56
C TRP A 76 -10.59 -0.31 1.50
N CYS A 77 -9.72 -0.89 0.71
CA CYS A 77 -9.16 -0.31 -0.50
C CYS A 77 -9.80 -0.96 -1.72
N ILE A 78 -10.40 -0.17 -2.58
CA ILE A 78 -11.00 -0.62 -3.84
C ILE A 78 -10.07 -0.22 -4.97
N MET A 79 -9.52 -1.19 -5.68
CA MET A 79 -8.58 -0.96 -6.80
C MET A 79 -9.15 -1.52 -8.10
N LEU A 80 -9.09 -0.71 -9.16
CA LEU A 80 -9.44 -1.10 -10.52
C LEU A 80 -8.22 -1.77 -11.18
N ASP A 81 -8.44 -2.93 -11.82
CA ASP A 81 -7.43 -3.58 -12.66
C ASP A 81 -7.51 -3.12 -14.12
N GLU A 82 -6.57 -3.59 -14.93
CA GLU A 82 -6.48 -3.26 -16.37
C GLU A 82 -7.67 -3.79 -17.22
N ASN A 83 -8.46 -4.72 -16.68
CA ASN A 83 -9.63 -5.31 -17.32
C ASN A 83 -10.95 -4.62 -16.93
N GLY A 84 -10.87 -3.54 -16.14
CA GLY A 84 -12.05 -2.83 -15.64
C GLY A 84 -12.78 -3.56 -14.52
N LYS A 85 -12.08 -4.45 -13.80
CA LYS A 85 -12.61 -5.19 -12.65
C LYS A 85 -11.96 -4.70 -11.36
N TYR A 86 -12.65 -4.91 -10.26
CA TYR A 86 -12.20 -4.42 -8.97
C TYR A 86 -11.71 -5.52 -8.06
N THR A 87 -10.68 -5.20 -7.27
CA THR A 87 -10.31 -5.94 -6.06
C THR A 87 -10.62 -5.10 -4.84
N ILE A 88 -11.07 -5.74 -3.77
CA ILE A 88 -11.40 -5.08 -2.51
C ILE A 88 -10.52 -5.70 -1.44
N THR A 89 -9.61 -4.91 -0.88
CA THR A 89 -8.55 -5.34 0.04
C THR A 89 -8.75 -4.69 1.40
N ASN A 90 -8.64 -5.48 2.47
CA ASN A 90 -8.75 -5.00 3.84
C ASN A 90 -7.48 -4.30 4.32
N LYS A 91 -7.63 -3.23 5.11
CA LYS A 91 -6.51 -2.48 5.67
C LYS A 91 -5.76 -3.25 6.75
N PHE A 92 -6.47 -3.96 7.61
CA PHE A 92 -5.91 -4.58 8.81
C PHE A 92 -4.85 -5.65 8.48
N ASP A 93 -5.14 -6.50 7.49
CA ASP A 93 -4.31 -7.67 7.18
C ASP A 93 -3.91 -7.82 5.72
N GLY A 94 -4.39 -6.92 4.85
CA GLY A 94 -4.09 -6.93 3.42
C GLY A 94 -4.74 -8.08 2.65
N ARG A 95 -5.68 -8.83 3.25
CA ARG A 95 -6.46 -9.87 2.56
C ARG A 95 -7.56 -9.25 1.70
N GLN A 96 -7.97 -10.00 0.70
CA GLN A 96 -8.96 -9.58 -0.29
C GLN A 96 -10.29 -10.30 -0.09
N ILE A 97 -11.38 -9.62 -0.44
CA ILE A 97 -12.70 -10.22 -0.46
C ILE A 97 -12.82 -11.20 -1.63
N ASP A 98 -13.22 -12.41 -1.35
CA ASP A 98 -13.50 -13.50 -2.28
C ASP A 98 -14.88 -14.12 -1.98
N VAL A 99 -15.30 -15.07 -2.80
CA VAL A 99 -16.50 -15.88 -2.60
C VAL A 99 -16.11 -17.26 -2.08
N GLY A 100 -16.83 -17.76 -1.10
CA GLY A 100 -16.63 -19.11 -0.60
C GLY A 100 -17.81 -19.64 0.20
N LEU A 101 -17.72 -20.92 0.59
CA LEU A 101 -18.73 -21.53 1.43
C LEU A 101 -18.49 -21.13 2.90
N SER A 102 -19.56 -20.78 3.59
CA SER A 102 -19.52 -20.50 5.02
C SER A 102 -19.18 -21.75 5.82
N ALA A 103 -18.26 -21.59 6.78
CA ALA A 103 -18.01 -22.61 7.78
C ALA A 103 -19.15 -22.70 8.81
N LYS A 104 -19.87 -21.60 9.02
CA LYS A 104 -20.94 -21.47 10.02
C LYS A 104 -22.31 -21.90 9.46
N TYR A 105 -22.57 -21.51 8.22
CA TYR A 105 -23.87 -21.75 7.56
C TYR A 105 -23.68 -22.76 6.43
N SER A 106 -23.99 -24.03 6.69
CA SER A 106 -23.83 -25.11 5.71
C SER A 106 -24.51 -24.80 4.37
N ASN A 107 -23.71 -24.88 3.29
CA ASN A 107 -24.11 -24.63 1.90
C ASN A 107 -24.45 -23.21 1.51
N TRP A 108 -24.24 -22.24 2.37
CA TRP A 108 -24.39 -20.85 1.98
C TRP A 108 -23.06 -20.29 1.44
N GLU A 109 -23.14 -19.58 0.34
CA GLU A 109 -22.02 -18.81 -0.17
C GLU A 109 -21.99 -17.48 0.57
N THR A 110 -20.80 -17.11 1.08
CA THR A 110 -20.56 -15.87 1.83
C THR A 110 -19.35 -15.16 1.26
N LEU A 111 -19.15 -13.92 1.67
CA LEU A 111 -17.89 -13.24 1.44
C LEU A 111 -16.81 -13.84 2.35
N GLN A 112 -15.68 -14.18 1.76
CA GLN A 112 -14.53 -14.79 2.43
C GLN A 112 -13.29 -13.92 2.29
N MET A 113 -12.40 -13.99 3.28
CA MET A 113 -11.10 -13.33 3.24
C MET A 113 -10.02 -14.26 2.70
N LYS A 114 -9.29 -13.84 1.67
CA LYS A 114 -8.20 -14.59 1.04
C LYS A 114 -6.97 -13.69 0.86
N ASP A 115 -5.78 -14.26 0.95
CA ASP A 115 -4.53 -13.53 0.67
C ASP A 115 -4.49 -13.02 -0.78
N VAL A 116 -5.00 -13.85 -1.70
CA VAL A 116 -5.22 -13.50 -3.10
C VAL A 116 -6.61 -14.01 -3.48
N ALA A 117 -7.52 -13.11 -3.79
CA ALA A 117 -8.86 -13.47 -4.23
C ALA A 117 -8.86 -13.98 -5.67
N ALA A 118 -9.60 -15.06 -5.91
CA ALA A 118 -9.92 -15.52 -7.25
C ALA A 118 -11.04 -14.68 -7.88
N THR A 119 -11.95 -14.18 -7.04
CA THR A 119 -13.08 -13.34 -7.47
C THR A 119 -12.63 -11.93 -7.79
N LYS A 120 -13.03 -11.43 -8.95
CA LYS A 120 -13.05 -10.01 -9.27
C LYS A 120 -14.46 -9.49 -9.18
N TRP A 121 -14.57 -8.19 -8.92
CA TRP A 121 -15.86 -7.55 -8.69
C TRP A 121 -16.20 -6.59 -9.83
N ILE A 122 -17.47 -6.51 -10.16
CA ILE A 122 -18.05 -5.47 -11.00
C ILE A 122 -18.80 -4.55 -10.06
N ILE A 123 -18.53 -3.26 -10.13
CA ILE A 123 -19.23 -2.25 -9.33
C ILE A 123 -20.28 -1.59 -10.21
N HIS A 124 -21.53 -1.69 -9.79
CA HIS A 124 -22.65 -1.01 -10.42
C HIS A 124 -23.02 0.20 -9.56
N SER A 125 -22.86 1.40 -10.13
CA SER A 125 -23.25 2.65 -9.46
C SER A 125 -24.76 2.81 -9.51
N MET A 126 -25.41 2.77 -8.35
CA MET A 126 -26.86 2.96 -8.21
C MET A 126 -27.19 4.43 -7.95
N SER A 127 -26.32 5.15 -7.25
CA SER A 127 -26.33 6.60 -7.03
C SER A 127 -24.90 7.08 -6.79
N LYS A 128 -24.70 8.32 -6.40
CA LYS A 128 -23.37 8.89 -6.15
C LYS A 128 -22.51 8.03 -5.20
N ASP A 129 -23.10 7.56 -4.11
CA ASP A 129 -22.37 6.85 -3.04
C ASP A 129 -22.91 5.43 -2.81
N THR A 130 -23.97 5.03 -3.52
CA THR A 130 -24.59 3.69 -3.38
C THR A 130 -24.19 2.81 -4.54
N ILE A 131 -23.73 1.60 -4.22
CA ILE A 131 -23.29 0.61 -5.19
C ILE A 131 -23.94 -0.74 -4.94
N ALA A 132 -23.98 -1.56 -6.00
CA ALA A 132 -24.09 -3.02 -5.89
C ALA A 132 -22.79 -3.66 -6.37
N LEU A 133 -22.38 -4.74 -5.71
CA LEU A 133 -21.20 -5.53 -6.06
C LEU A 133 -21.67 -6.80 -6.78
N GLU A 134 -21.12 -7.06 -7.96
CA GLU A 134 -21.37 -8.31 -8.70
C GLU A 134 -20.08 -9.13 -8.75
N SER A 135 -20.17 -10.41 -8.40
CA SER A 135 -19.07 -11.35 -8.57
C SER A 135 -18.88 -11.72 -10.03
N GLU A 136 -17.67 -11.55 -10.57
CA GLU A 136 -17.35 -11.99 -11.94
C GLU A 136 -17.44 -13.52 -12.10
N LEU A 137 -17.25 -14.28 -11.02
CA LEU A 137 -17.33 -15.76 -11.08
C LEU A 137 -18.78 -16.21 -11.25
N PRO A 138 -19.08 -17.03 -12.28
CA PRO A 138 -20.41 -17.58 -12.43
C PRO A 138 -20.76 -18.51 -11.26
N PRO A 139 -22.06 -18.65 -10.92
CA PRO A 139 -22.48 -19.59 -9.90
C PRO A 139 -22.17 -21.03 -10.29
N PRO A 140 -21.97 -21.94 -9.34
CA PRO A 140 -21.90 -23.36 -9.62
C PRO A 140 -23.15 -23.83 -10.36
N GLY A 141 -22.99 -24.48 -11.51
CA GLY A 141 -24.10 -24.95 -12.34
C GLY A 141 -24.36 -24.12 -13.60
N GLY A 142 -23.74 -22.98 -13.77
CA GLY A 142 -23.87 -22.11 -14.95
C GLY A 142 -25.22 -21.41 -15.05
N GLY A 143 -25.43 -20.67 -16.12
CA GLY A 143 -26.67 -19.92 -16.44
C GLY A 143 -26.47 -18.41 -16.32
N ASP A 144 -27.50 -17.67 -16.76
CA ASP A 144 -27.52 -16.19 -16.70
C ASP A 144 -27.92 -15.70 -15.28
N ILE A 145 -27.22 -16.23 -14.27
CA ILE A 145 -27.46 -15.89 -12.87
C ILE A 145 -26.27 -15.10 -12.37
N PHE A 146 -26.52 -13.93 -11.80
CA PHE A 146 -25.54 -13.05 -11.20
C PHE A 146 -25.47 -13.29 -9.68
N ARG A 147 -24.30 -13.05 -9.08
CA ARG A 147 -24.07 -13.17 -7.65
C ARG A 147 -23.79 -11.82 -7.05
N PHE A 148 -24.62 -11.43 -6.11
CA PHE A 148 -24.48 -10.16 -5.36
C PHE A 148 -24.30 -10.47 -3.88
N PRO A 149 -23.28 -9.91 -3.20
CA PRO A 149 -23.27 -9.88 -1.75
C PRO A 149 -24.50 -9.15 -1.24
N ALA A 150 -25.11 -9.68 -0.20
CA ALA A 150 -26.23 -9.04 0.47
C ALA A 150 -26.09 -9.19 1.98
N THR A 151 -26.37 -8.15 2.72
CA THR A 151 -26.44 -8.20 4.18
C THR A 151 -27.72 -8.90 4.61
N HIS A 152 -27.59 -9.82 5.55
CA HIS A 152 -28.69 -10.58 6.11
C HIS A 152 -28.58 -10.61 7.63
N LYS A 153 -29.71 -10.51 8.32
CA LYS A 153 -29.75 -10.56 9.78
C LYS A 153 -30.35 -11.89 10.25
N GLU A 154 -29.61 -12.59 11.10
CA GLU A 154 -30.09 -13.78 11.80
C GLU A 154 -29.84 -13.61 13.30
N GLY A 155 -30.91 -13.52 14.09
CA GLY A 155 -30.83 -13.15 15.50
C GLY A 155 -30.27 -11.72 15.66
N ASP A 156 -29.15 -11.60 16.37
CA ASP A 156 -28.47 -10.30 16.58
C ASP A 156 -27.29 -10.10 15.62
N GLU A 157 -26.96 -11.09 14.82
CA GLU A 157 -25.83 -11.04 13.89
C GLU A 157 -26.26 -10.55 12.50
N VAL A 158 -25.46 -9.68 11.91
CA VAL A 158 -25.56 -9.27 10.51
C VAL A 158 -24.33 -9.78 9.77
N PHE A 159 -24.55 -10.68 8.82
CA PHE A 159 -23.49 -11.27 7.99
C PHE A 159 -23.75 -11.00 6.51
N VAL A 160 -22.80 -11.36 5.65
CA VAL A 160 -22.89 -11.11 4.21
C VAL A 160 -22.88 -12.43 3.46
N TRP A 161 -24.02 -12.75 2.86
CA TRP A 161 -24.18 -13.92 2.01
C TRP A 161 -24.23 -13.51 0.53
N LEU A 162 -24.24 -14.48 -0.39
CA LEU A 162 -24.43 -14.21 -1.80
C LEU A 162 -25.83 -14.61 -2.24
N VAL A 163 -26.57 -13.64 -2.74
CA VAL A 163 -27.84 -13.88 -3.40
C VAL A 163 -27.62 -14.15 -4.88
N ARG A 164 -28.47 -14.98 -5.46
CA ARG A 164 -28.46 -15.34 -6.88
C ARG A 164 -29.68 -14.75 -7.54
N GLU A 165 -29.46 -13.85 -8.47
CA GLU A 165 -30.52 -13.19 -9.20
C GLU A 165 -30.44 -13.47 -10.69
N SER A 166 -31.58 -13.71 -11.33
CA SER A 166 -31.66 -13.97 -12.76
C SER A 166 -31.80 -12.69 -13.59
N PHE A 167 -32.08 -11.58 -12.99
CA PHE A 167 -32.28 -10.30 -13.67
C PHE A 167 -31.98 -9.09 -12.80
N GLY A 168 -31.13 -8.23 -13.37
CA GLY A 168 -30.95 -6.86 -12.89
C GLY A 168 -30.28 -6.76 -11.53
N LEU A 169 -29.72 -5.60 -11.32
CA LEU A 169 -29.10 -5.20 -10.08
C LEU A 169 -30.07 -5.39 -8.93
N GLY A 170 -29.61 -6.12 -7.91
CA GLY A 170 -30.39 -6.49 -6.74
C GLY A 170 -31.32 -5.40 -6.25
N HIS A 171 -32.57 -5.70 -6.35
CA HIS A 171 -33.63 -4.80 -5.88
C HIS A 171 -33.86 -4.93 -4.38
N ASP A 172 -33.09 -5.80 -3.73
CA ASP A 172 -33.11 -5.97 -2.28
C ASP A 172 -32.16 -4.93 -1.66
N ASP A 173 -32.64 -4.12 -0.74
CA ASP A 173 -31.82 -3.16 0.02
C ASP A 173 -30.61 -3.81 0.67
N GLY A 174 -30.68 -5.11 0.97
CA GLY A 174 -29.58 -5.92 1.51
C GLY A 174 -28.38 -6.06 0.56
N SER A 175 -28.58 -5.99 -0.76
CA SER A 175 -27.50 -6.07 -1.76
C SER A 175 -26.91 -4.73 -2.15
N LEU A 176 -27.40 -3.65 -1.55
CA LEU A 176 -26.88 -2.31 -1.76
C LEU A 176 -25.93 -1.88 -0.63
N PHE A 177 -24.82 -1.28 -1.02
CA PHE A 177 -23.80 -0.77 -0.11
C PHE A 177 -23.55 0.70 -0.34
N ILE A 178 -23.20 1.40 0.71
CA ILE A 178 -22.79 2.81 0.66
C ILE A 178 -21.30 2.87 0.92
N ILE A 179 -20.57 3.55 0.02
CA ILE A 179 -19.14 3.77 0.16
C ILE A 179 -18.92 5.12 0.82
N GLU A 180 -18.29 5.11 1.99
CA GLU A 180 -17.93 6.31 2.75
C GLU A 180 -16.40 6.48 2.75
N PRO A 181 -15.84 7.51 2.06
CA PRO A 181 -14.41 7.79 2.11
C PRO A 181 -13.94 8.04 3.54
N CYS A 182 -12.80 7.44 3.92
CA CYS A 182 -12.15 7.70 5.21
C CYS A 182 -11.17 8.87 5.06
N ASN A 183 -11.58 10.08 5.44
CA ASN A 183 -10.78 11.29 5.35
C ASN A 183 -10.11 11.69 6.67
N ASP A 184 -10.41 10.97 7.76
CA ASP A 184 -9.98 11.33 9.11
C ASP A 184 -8.57 10.82 9.44
N ILE A 185 -8.07 9.84 8.68
CA ILE A 185 -6.76 9.22 8.88
C ILE A 185 -5.75 9.85 7.93
N ARG A 186 -4.67 10.41 8.47
CA ARG A 186 -3.59 11.04 7.71
C ARG A 186 -2.38 10.12 7.62
N GLU A 187 -2.46 9.14 6.74
CA GLU A 187 -1.30 8.28 6.45
C GLU A 187 -0.14 9.06 5.83
N PRO A 188 1.10 8.56 5.99
CA PRO A 188 2.24 9.12 5.28
C PRO A 188 2.07 8.93 3.77
N GLU A 189 2.57 9.89 2.99
CA GLU A 189 2.57 9.78 1.54
C GLU A 189 3.50 8.64 1.08
N TYR A 190 2.98 7.75 0.26
CA TYR A 190 3.77 6.66 -0.30
C TYR A 190 4.67 7.16 -1.44
N GLN A 191 5.85 6.56 -1.54
CA GLN A 191 6.71 6.79 -2.69
C GLN A 191 6.00 6.41 -4.00
N ASN A 192 6.09 7.26 -5.00
CA ASN A 192 5.64 6.98 -6.36
C ASN A 192 6.77 7.21 -7.39
N SER A 193 6.46 7.12 -8.69
CA SER A 193 7.46 7.29 -9.76
C SER A 193 8.04 8.70 -9.89
N GLU A 194 7.43 9.70 -9.29
CA GLU A 194 7.77 11.11 -9.47
C GLU A 194 8.33 11.74 -8.19
N ARG A 195 7.98 11.16 -7.02
CA ARG A 195 8.21 11.81 -5.74
C ARG A 195 8.52 10.82 -4.62
N VAL A 196 9.49 11.15 -3.80
CA VAL A 196 9.80 10.48 -2.54
C VAL A 196 9.68 11.47 -1.40
N VAL A 197 8.86 11.14 -0.41
CA VAL A 197 8.73 11.91 0.82
C VAL A 197 9.42 11.15 1.96
N TYR A 198 10.23 11.86 2.72
CA TYR A 198 10.92 11.34 3.88
C TYR A 198 10.28 11.81 5.17
N TYR A 199 10.13 10.90 6.10
CA TYR A 199 9.51 11.10 7.41
C TYR A 199 10.45 10.74 8.54
N GLY A 200 10.37 11.47 9.63
CA GLY A 200 10.79 10.99 10.94
C GLY A 200 9.68 10.14 11.54
N ILE A 201 10.05 9.03 12.16
CA ILE A 201 9.11 8.16 12.87
C ILE A 201 9.34 8.37 14.36
N TYR A 202 8.40 9.03 15.02
CA TYR A 202 8.50 9.42 16.43
C TYR A 202 7.66 8.53 17.30
N SER A 203 8.21 8.12 18.44
CA SER A 203 7.42 7.49 19.50
C SER A 203 6.46 8.51 20.13
N SER A 204 5.21 8.14 20.34
CA SER A 204 4.22 8.97 21.02
C SER A 204 4.40 9.01 22.56
N LEU A 205 5.39 8.32 23.10
CA LEU A 205 5.73 8.41 24.53
C LEU A 205 6.28 9.80 24.88
N PRO A 206 6.03 10.32 26.11
CA PRO A 206 6.41 11.68 26.52
C PRO A 206 7.89 12.03 26.34
N GLU A 207 8.78 11.06 26.45
CA GLU A 207 10.22 11.22 26.24
C GLU A 207 10.69 10.46 25.00
N GLY A 208 9.73 10.08 24.13
CA GLY A 208 10.00 9.32 22.95
C GLY A 208 10.83 10.08 21.92
N GLY A 209 11.78 9.39 21.30
CA GLY A 209 12.63 9.91 20.24
C GLY A 209 12.22 9.40 18.87
N MET A 210 13.12 9.53 17.90
CA MET A 210 12.99 9.07 16.53
C MET A 210 13.67 7.73 16.31
N ILE A 211 13.07 6.89 15.48
CA ILE A 211 13.72 5.64 15.03
C ILE A 211 14.88 5.99 14.09
N VAL A 212 16.05 5.39 14.35
CA VAL A 212 17.23 5.47 13.48
C VAL A 212 17.72 4.08 13.07
N ASP A 213 18.25 3.97 11.84
CA ASP A 213 19.04 2.81 11.42
C ASP A 213 20.50 3.04 11.79
N ASN A 214 20.93 2.47 12.90
CA ASN A 214 22.27 2.62 13.40
C ASN A 214 23.25 1.67 12.69
N THR A 215 23.83 2.14 11.60
CA THR A 215 24.78 1.36 10.78
C THR A 215 26.11 1.06 11.47
N SER A 216 26.44 1.76 12.56
CA SER A 216 27.72 1.61 13.28
C SER A 216 27.69 0.52 14.35
N VAL A 217 26.54 -0.03 14.67
CA VAL A 217 26.42 -1.13 15.65
C VAL A 217 26.83 -2.43 14.99
N VAL A 218 27.88 -3.03 15.51
CA VAL A 218 28.42 -4.33 15.04
C VAL A 218 27.48 -5.49 15.43
N ASP A 219 26.69 -5.29 16.49
CA ASP A 219 25.68 -6.22 16.94
C ASP A 219 24.34 -5.93 16.24
N THR A 220 23.97 -6.77 15.30
CA THR A 220 22.71 -6.66 14.54
C THR A 220 21.46 -6.70 15.41
N LYS A 221 21.59 -7.21 16.64
CA LYS A 221 20.49 -7.32 17.60
C LYS A 221 19.86 -5.96 17.99
N TYR A 222 20.64 -4.86 17.94
CA TYR A 222 20.18 -3.52 18.35
C TYR A 222 20.32 -2.50 17.22
N ARG A 223 20.08 -2.94 16.01
CA ARG A 223 20.27 -2.09 14.83
C ARG A 223 19.40 -0.84 14.82
N PHE A 224 18.13 -1.00 15.21
CA PHE A 224 17.21 0.11 15.30
C PHE A 224 17.15 0.62 16.73
N THR A 225 17.52 1.88 16.90
CA THR A 225 17.50 2.57 18.17
C THR A 225 16.63 3.80 18.11
N VAL A 226 16.32 4.39 19.24
CA VAL A 226 15.57 5.64 19.35
C VAL A 226 16.52 6.74 19.81
N VAL A 227 16.54 7.87 19.13
CA VAL A 227 17.41 9.00 19.44
C VAL A 227 16.63 10.29 19.62
N ASN A 228 17.23 11.24 20.36
CA ASN A 228 16.68 12.59 20.47
C ASN A 228 16.60 13.25 19.08
N PRO A 229 15.46 13.86 18.69
CA PRO A 229 15.27 14.48 17.40
C PRO A 229 16.30 15.54 17.00
N GLN A 230 16.94 16.20 17.98
CA GLN A 230 17.99 17.22 17.72
C GLN A 230 19.26 16.63 17.10
N ASN A 231 19.45 15.33 17.20
CA ASN A 231 20.61 14.62 16.66
C ASN A 231 20.28 13.84 15.37
N ALA A 232 19.09 14.07 14.80
CA ALA A 232 18.60 13.33 13.66
C ALA A 232 19.34 13.71 12.37
N ASP A 233 19.84 12.72 11.66
CA ASP A 233 20.43 12.84 10.32
C ASP A 233 19.64 11.98 9.31
N GLU A 234 20.23 11.68 8.15
CA GLU A 234 19.58 10.82 7.14
C GLU A 234 19.28 9.40 7.64
N THR A 235 19.95 8.92 8.71
CA THR A 235 19.70 7.61 9.33
C THR A 235 18.36 7.58 10.10
N ALA A 236 17.82 8.73 10.47
CA ALA A 236 16.52 8.90 11.10
C ALA A 236 15.39 9.22 10.11
N GLN A 237 15.67 9.20 8.81
CA GLN A 237 14.71 9.55 7.77
C GLN A 237 14.25 8.32 7.00
N TRP A 238 12.94 8.17 6.90
CA TRP A 238 12.29 6.98 6.36
C TRP A 238 11.32 7.35 5.25
N ARG A 239 11.21 6.49 4.25
CA ARG A 239 10.16 6.56 3.24
C ARG A 239 9.26 5.35 3.32
N PHE A 240 8.03 5.53 2.92
CA PHE A 240 7.02 4.49 2.89
C PHE A 240 6.82 4.02 1.45
N VAL A 241 6.97 2.72 1.22
CA VAL A 241 6.83 2.09 -0.11
C VAL A 241 5.64 1.16 -0.06
N CYS A 242 4.63 1.42 -0.89
CA CYS A 242 3.44 0.58 -0.98
C CYS A 242 3.70 -0.63 -1.88
N TYR A 243 3.55 -1.83 -1.35
CA TYR A 243 3.55 -3.11 -2.06
C TYR A 243 2.14 -3.65 -2.30
N GLY A 244 1.15 -2.89 -1.93
CA GLY A 244 -0.26 -3.19 -2.01
C GLY A 244 -1.00 -2.62 -0.81
N PRO A 245 -2.33 -2.56 -0.84
CA PRO A 245 -3.13 -2.09 0.28
C PRO A 245 -2.80 -2.86 1.57
N GLY A 246 -2.53 -2.14 2.66
CA GLY A 246 -2.12 -2.73 3.94
C GLY A 246 -0.72 -3.36 3.96
N LYS A 247 0.09 -3.19 2.91
CA LYS A 247 1.43 -3.77 2.77
C LYS A 247 2.45 -2.67 2.50
N THR A 248 3.03 -2.11 3.55
CA THR A 248 3.96 -0.98 3.50
C THR A 248 5.35 -1.39 3.93
N ALA A 249 6.37 -1.17 3.10
CA ALA A 249 7.76 -1.24 3.54
C ALA A 249 8.22 0.12 4.06
N ILE A 250 8.97 0.10 5.16
CA ILE A 250 9.55 1.28 5.81
C ILE A 250 11.04 1.26 5.54
N VAL A 251 11.51 2.14 4.64
CA VAL A 251 12.85 2.09 4.06
C VAL A 251 13.68 3.30 4.50
N ASN A 252 14.86 3.06 5.06
CA ASN A 252 15.75 4.10 5.54
C ASN A 252 16.38 4.90 4.38
N ARG A 253 16.52 6.21 4.55
CA ARG A 253 17.11 7.10 3.55
C ARG A 253 18.59 6.87 3.36
N ALA A 254 19.35 6.78 4.45
CA ALA A 254 20.81 6.68 4.40
C ALA A 254 21.30 5.32 3.90
N THR A 255 20.69 4.24 4.39
CA THR A 255 21.17 2.88 4.14
C THR A 255 20.43 2.18 3.01
N GLY A 256 19.17 2.55 2.77
CA GLY A 256 18.27 1.87 1.85
C GLY A 256 17.76 0.53 2.39
N ASN A 257 18.05 0.19 3.63
CA ASN A 257 17.51 -0.98 4.30
C ASN A 257 16.08 -0.73 4.76
N SER A 258 15.29 -1.78 4.90
CA SER A 258 13.95 -1.70 5.46
C SER A 258 13.87 -2.34 6.84
N ILE A 259 12.98 -1.82 7.68
CA ILE A 259 12.62 -2.50 8.93
C ILE A 259 11.92 -3.80 8.58
N SER A 260 12.38 -4.91 9.14
CA SER A 260 11.87 -6.26 8.88
C SER A 260 11.48 -6.96 10.19
N THR A 261 10.74 -8.05 10.04
CA THR A 261 10.47 -8.99 11.13
C THR A 261 10.94 -10.37 10.69
N SER A 262 11.77 -11.04 11.49
CA SER A 262 12.00 -12.48 11.34
C SER A 262 11.58 -13.21 12.62
N LEU A 263 11.03 -14.40 12.45
CA LEU A 263 10.78 -15.31 13.56
C LEU A 263 12.07 -16.06 13.86
N TYR A 264 12.58 -15.91 15.08
CA TYR A 264 13.61 -16.81 15.57
C TYR A 264 13.00 -18.18 15.91
N ALA A 265 13.77 -19.24 15.65
CA ALA A 265 13.31 -20.62 15.81
C ALA A 265 13.02 -21.02 17.27
N ASP A 266 13.44 -20.23 18.24
CA ASP A 266 13.27 -20.45 19.69
C ASP A 266 12.01 -19.82 20.29
N GLY A 267 11.21 -19.11 19.47
CA GLY A 267 9.97 -18.49 19.93
C GLY A 267 10.14 -17.26 20.81
N GLU A 268 11.38 -16.76 20.95
CA GLU A 268 11.63 -15.49 21.61
C GLU A 268 11.12 -14.30 20.77
N TYR A 269 10.86 -13.16 21.42
CA TYR A 269 10.39 -11.95 20.75
C TYR A 269 11.41 -11.48 19.75
N ASN A 270 10.96 -11.32 18.51
CA ASN A 270 11.81 -10.88 17.44
C ASN A 270 12.12 -9.41 17.57
N LEU A 271 13.39 -9.08 17.58
CA LEU A 271 13.83 -7.71 17.39
C LEU A 271 13.65 -7.32 15.93
N PRO A 272 13.31 -6.06 15.63
CA PRO A 272 13.26 -5.60 14.27
C PRO A 272 14.63 -5.79 13.61
N GLU A 273 14.65 -6.49 12.49
CA GLU A 273 15.84 -6.70 11.66
C GLU A 273 15.85 -5.74 10.47
N ALA A 274 16.99 -5.63 9.82
CA ALA A 274 17.11 -4.86 8.59
C ALA A 274 17.16 -5.80 7.38
N ASP A 275 16.17 -5.71 6.50
CA ASP A 275 16.26 -6.31 5.18
C ASP A 275 17.24 -5.51 4.32
N ALA A 276 18.18 -6.23 3.69
CA ALA A 276 19.14 -5.63 2.79
C ALA A 276 18.45 -5.05 1.54
N LYS A 277 19.06 -4.03 0.99
CA LYS A 277 18.58 -3.17 -0.08
C LYS A 277 17.98 -3.85 -1.34
N ASN A 278 18.29 -5.08 -1.63
CA ASN A 278 17.88 -5.80 -2.85
C ASN A 278 16.98 -7.01 -2.55
N ILE A 279 16.52 -7.15 -1.34
CA ILE A 279 15.59 -8.21 -0.93
C ILE A 279 14.17 -7.61 -0.95
N VAL A 280 13.17 -8.40 -1.32
CA VAL A 280 11.77 -8.00 -1.17
C VAL A 280 11.51 -7.78 0.33
N PRO A 281 11.25 -6.55 0.76
CA PRO A 281 11.17 -6.25 2.18
C PRO A 281 9.91 -6.86 2.79
N LYS A 282 9.98 -7.19 4.07
CA LYS A 282 8.78 -7.45 4.88
C LYS A 282 7.92 -6.21 4.91
N THR A 283 6.61 -6.38 4.93
CA THR A 283 5.67 -5.28 4.91
C THR A 283 4.92 -5.15 6.23
N TRP A 284 4.50 -3.94 6.52
CA TRP A 284 3.82 -3.53 7.72
C TRP A 284 2.45 -2.98 7.40
N SER A 285 1.52 -3.14 8.31
CA SER A 285 0.25 -2.41 8.33
C SER A 285 0.38 -1.18 9.22
N LEU A 286 -0.14 -0.05 8.75
CA LEU A 286 -0.22 1.20 9.50
C LEU A 286 -1.64 1.38 9.99
N ASN A 287 -1.92 1.03 11.24
CA ASN A 287 -3.26 1.07 11.82
C ASN A 287 -3.43 2.34 12.66
N ALA A 288 -4.35 3.20 12.26
CA ALA A 288 -4.55 4.48 12.93
C ALA A 288 -5.12 4.31 14.35
N ILE A 289 -4.46 4.90 15.32
CA ILE A 289 -4.90 5.00 16.72
C ILE A 289 -5.61 6.33 16.96
N SER A 290 -5.21 7.34 16.20
CA SER A 290 -5.85 8.65 16.10
C SER A 290 -5.72 9.17 14.67
N ASN A 291 -6.08 10.41 14.42
CA ASN A 291 -5.97 11.02 13.08
C ASN A 291 -4.53 11.04 12.54
N TYR A 292 -3.51 10.98 13.40
CA TYR A 292 -2.08 11.10 13.05
C TYR A 292 -1.16 10.18 13.85
N GLU A 293 -1.68 9.34 14.75
CA GLU A 293 -0.92 8.30 15.45
C GLU A 293 -1.25 6.92 14.91
N PHE A 294 -0.24 6.09 14.78
CA PHE A 294 -0.36 4.78 14.16
C PHE A 294 0.31 3.69 14.99
N ALA A 295 -0.34 2.53 15.02
CA ALA A 295 0.31 1.28 15.36
C ALA A 295 0.94 0.70 14.08
N ILE A 296 2.23 0.41 14.14
CA ILE A 296 2.96 -0.26 13.05
C ILE A 296 2.97 -1.75 13.38
N SER A 297 2.25 -2.56 12.61
CA SER A 297 2.10 -4.00 12.90
C SER A 297 2.44 -4.89 11.71
N ALA A 298 2.84 -6.11 12.00
CA ALA A 298 3.03 -7.16 11.01
C ALA A 298 2.53 -8.50 11.57
N THR A 299 2.01 -9.34 10.67
CA THR A 299 1.65 -10.72 11.00
C THR A 299 2.86 -11.62 10.75
N GLY A 300 3.27 -12.35 11.77
CA GLY A 300 4.35 -13.33 11.67
C GLY A 300 3.92 -14.58 10.87
N GLU A 301 4.88 -15.46 10.57
CA GLU A 301 4.61 -16.74 9.92
C GLU A 301 3.75 -17.68 10.79
N ASP A 302 3.75 -17.44 12.09
CA ASP A 302 2.89 -18.12 13.08
C ASP A 302 1.44 -17.59 13.11
N GLY A 303 1.10 -16.62 12.27
CA GLY A 303 -0.21 -15.97 12.22
C GLY A 303 -0.46 -14.96 13.33
N VAL A 304 0.55 -14.67 14.17
CA VAL A 304 0.42 -13.73 15.30
C VAL A 304 0.77 -12.32 14.84
N VAL A 305 -0.12 -11.36 15.15
CA VAL A 305 0.13 -9.93 14.92
C VAL A 305 1.07 -9.39 15.99
N ARG A 306 2.13 -8.72 15.57
CA ARG A 306 3.10 -8.06 16.43
C ARG A 306 3.20 -6.59 16.06
N TYR A 307 3.43 -5.76 17.07
CA TYR A 307 3.54 -4.31 16.95
C TYR A 307 4.98 -3.88 17.21
N LEU A 308 5.42 -2.90 16.42
CA LEU A 308 6.68 -2.20 16.69
C LEU A 308 6.51 -1.35 17.94
N ASN A 309 7.34 -1.59 18.96
CA ASN A 309 7.24 -0.95 20.26
C ASN A 309 8.53 -0.22 20.65
N ASN A 310 8.39 0.88 21.36
CA ASN A 310 9.43 1.51 22.14
C ASN A 310 9.15 1.24 23.64
N THR A 311 9.61 0.11 24.15
CA THR A 311 9.37 -0.33 25.55
C THR A 311 10.50 0.02 26.48
N ARG A 312 11.62 0.54 25.97
CA ARG A 312 12.87 0.75 26.70
C ARG A 312 13.26 2.22 26.81
N VAL A 313 12.25 3.09 26.98
CA VAL A 313 12.48 4.53 27.16
C VAL A 313 13.36 4.78 28.40
N GLY A 314 14.43 5.56 28.20
CA GLY A 314 15.40 5.89 29.26
C GLY A 314 16.50 4.84 29.48
N GLU A 315 16.53 3.74 28.73
CA GLU A 315 17.66 2.82 28.68
C GLU A 315 18.73 3.32 27.67
N GLU A 316 19.98 2.93 27.86
CA GLU A 316 21.07 3.25 26.94
C GLU A 316 21.68 1.96 26.33
N PRO A 317 21.49 1.70 25.03
CA PRO A 317 20.68 2.43 24.05
C PRO A 317 19.18 2.12 24.18
N GLU A 318 18.33 3.10 23.88
CA GLU A 318 16.90 2.84 23.68
C GLU A 318 16.71 1.99 22.41
N THR A 319 16.11 0.83 22.57
CA THR A 319 15.92 -0.14 21.49
C THR A 319 14.46 -0.43 21.27
N LEU A 320 14.14 -0.84 20.04
CA LEU A 320 12.79 -1.29 19.67
C LEU A 320 12.62 -2.78 19.93
N ASP A 321 11.39 -3.19 20.19
CA ASP A 321 11.00 -4.59 20.20
C ASP A 321 9.72 -4.85 19.39
N LEU A 322 9.34 -6.11 19.30
CA LEU A 322 8.13 -6.59 18.64
C LEU A 322 7.31 -7.39 19.65
N SER A 323 6.15 -6.89 20.00
CA SER A 323 5.27 -7.55 20.96
C SER A 323 3.83 -7.70 20.45
N GLN A 324 3.06 -8.63 21.09
CA GLN A 324 1.63 -8.87 20.80
C GLN A 324 0.88 -7.71 21.37
N MET A 325 1.00 -6.64 21.47
CA MET A 325 0.34 -5.48 22.04
C MET A 325 0.52 -5.42 23.56
N SER A 326 1.22 -4.43 24.00
CA SER A 326 1.29 -4.10 25.41
C SER A 326 1.74 -2.67 25.62
N GLY A 327 1.07 -1.99 26.54
CA GLY A 327 1.48 -0.68 26.99
C GLY A 327 1.26 0.44 25.99
N SER A 328 1.94 1.56 26.21
CA SER A 328 1.82 2.80 25.43
C SER A 328 2.88 2.97 24.35
N GLY A 329 3.87 2.09 24.27
CA GLY A 329 5.04 2.24 23.40
C GLY A 329 4.83 1.89 21.93
N PHE A 330 3.65 1.43 21.52
CA PHE A 330 3.35 1.00 20.16
C PHE A 330 2.77 2.13 19.25
N ALA A 331 2.58 3.32 19.80
CA ALA A 331 2.03 4.45 19.06
C ALA A 331 3.16 5.31 18.47
N TRP A 332 3.02 5.59 17.17
CA TRP A 332 4.00 6.31 16.37
C TRP A 332 3.37 7.45 15.60
N THR A 333 4.08 8.57 15.47
CA THR A 333 3.72 9.68 14.59
C THR A 333 4.73 9.81 13.45
N PHE A 334 4.29 10.39 12.32
CA PHE A 334 5.11 10.56 11.13
C PHE A 334 5.20 12.05 10.78
N ASP A 335 6.38 12.64 10.99
CA ASP A 335 6.62 14.04 10.64
C ASP A 335 7.41 14.15 9.34
N LYS A 336 6.91 14.93 8.40
CA LYS A 336 7.57 15.14 7.12
C LYS A 336 8.89 15.90 7.32
N MET A 337 10.00 15.25 6.97
CA MET A 337 11.36 15.76 7.13
C MET A 337 11.93 16.33 5.83
N GLY A 338 11.48 15.86 4.69
CA GLY A 338 12.00 16.28 3.40
C GLY A 338 11.32 15.58 2.23
N GLU A 339 11.70 16.01 1.04
CA GLU A 339 11.12 15.54 -0.21
C GLU A 339 12.21 15.50 -1.29
N ALA A 340 12.23 14.46 -2.10
CA ALA A 340 13.01 14.37 -3.32
C ALA A 340 12.06 14.26 -4.52
N VAL A 341 12.19 15.18 -5.46
CA VAL A 341 11.33 15.29 -6.65
C VAL A 341 11.84 14.41 -7.79
N ASP A 342 13.07 13.90 -7.68
CA ASP A 342 13.66 12.95 -8.63
C ASP A 342 14.04 11.65 -7.90
N ILE A 343 13.39 10.56 -8.29
CA ILE A 343 13.65 9.22 -7.74
C ILE A 343 15.11 8.79 -7.93
N ASN A 344 15.82 9.37 -8.90
CA ASN A 344 17.25 9.10 -9.08
C ASN A 344 18.10 9.62 -7.93
N ASP A 345 17.66 10.68 -7.21
CA ASP A 345 18.33 11.17 -6.01
C ASP A 345 18.08 10.29 -4.77
N ALA A 346 16.95 9.59 -4.73
CA ALA A 346 16.60 8.65 -3.65
C ALA A 346 17.34 7.32 -3.75
N LYS A 347 17.83 6.97 -4.95
CA LYS A 347 18.58 5.72 -5.19
C LYS A 347 20.07 5.98 -5.04
N THR A 348 20.55 5.98 -3.81
CA THR A 348 21.99 5.94 -3.43
C THR A 348 22.87 7.08 -3.96
N LYS A 349 23.72 7.61 -3.10
CA LYS A 349 24.92 8.37 -3.53
C LYS A 349 25.64 7.57 -4.61
N THR A 350 25.27 7.81 -5.86
CA THR A 350 26.13 7.44 -6.97
C THR A 350 27.39 8.28 -6.75
N PRO A 351 28.58 7.71 -6.80
CA PRO A 351 29.81 8.52 -6.71
C PRO A 351 29.65 9.76 -7.57
N GLY A 352 29.99 10.93 -7.02
CA GLY A 352 29.85 12.18 -7.74
C GLY A 352 30.46 12.04 -9.13
N ILE A 353 29.64 12.14 -10.18
CA ILE A 353 30.11 12.10 -11.56
C ILE A 353 30.04 13.52 -12.08
N SER A 354 31.19 14.05 -12.45
CA SER A 354 31.33 15.38 -13.04
C SER A 354 31.99 15.31 -14.42
N VAL A 355 31.78 16.35 -15.22
CA VAL A 355 32.45 16.53 -16.51
C VAL A 355 33.40 17.71 -16.37
N VAL A 356 34.68 17.43 -16.46
CA VAL A 356 35.74 18.48 -16.40
C VAL A 356 36.50 18.44 -17.69
N ASN A 357 36.48 19.54 -18.43
CA ASN A 357 37.13 19.67 -19.76
C ASN A 357 36.75 18.55 -20.72
N GLY A 358 35.47 18.19 -20.77
CA GLY A 358 34.95 17.12 -21.62
C GLY A 358 35.29 15.69 -21.17
N LYS A 359 35.93 15.51 -20.01
CA LYS A 359 36.25 14.19 -19.46
C LYS A 359 35.39 13.89 -18.25
N ILE A 360 34.98 12.61 -18.14
CA ILE A 360 34.27 12.13 -16.96
C ILE A 360 35.24 11.97 -15.80
N VAL A 361 34.86 12.55 -14.67
CA VAL A 361 35.54 12.39 -13.39
C VAL A 361 34.56 11.76 -12.41
N VAL A 362 34.94 10.64 -11.83
CA VAL A 362 34.16 9.92 -10.82
C VAL A 362 34.83 10.10 -9.47
N GLU A 363 34.06 10.58 -8.49
CA GLU A 363 34.52 10.77 -7.12
C GLU A 363 35.09 9.46 -6.53
N GLY A 364 36.22 9.56 -5.83
CA GLY A 364 36.89 8.39 -5.27
C GLY A 364 37.69 7.56 -6.29
N GLY A 365 37.86 8.02 -7.53
CA GLY A 365 38.70 7.35 -8.54
C GLY A 365 38.19 5.97 -8.97
N LYS A 366 36.91 5.69 -8.80
CA LYS A 366 36.30 4.40 -9.12
C LYS A 366 36.30 4.12 -10.62
N LYS A 367 36.45 2.84 -10.99
CA LYS A 367 36.36 2.40 -12.38
C LYS A 367 34.97 2.63 -12.92
N PHE A 368 34.86 3.11 -14.14
CA PHE A 368 33.58 3.37 -14.82
C PHE A 368 33.63 3.05 -16.31
N THR A 369 32.47 2.88 -16.89
CA THR A 369 32.28 2.68 -18.34
C THR A 369 31.48 3.85 -18.89
N VAL A 370 31.84 4.34 -20.07
CA VAL A 370 31.10 5.38 -20.81
C VAL A 370 30.46 4.71 -22.01
N THR A 371 29.14 4.90 -22.17
CA THR A 371 28.41 4.34 -23.30
C THR A 371 27.59 5.44 -23.97
N THR A 372 27.60 5.52 -25.28
CA THR A 372 26.74 6.40 -26.06
C THR A 372 25.29 5.92 -26.03
N THR A 373 24.34 6.76 -26.44
CA THR A 373 22.90 6.39 -26.47
C THR A 373 22.55 5.29 -27.46
N ASP A 374 23.41 5.08 -28.47
CA ASP A 374 23.33 3.97 -29.44
C ASP A 374 24.11 2.71 -29.03
N GLY A 375 24.60 2.67 -27.80
CA GLY A 375 25.18 1.49 -27.18
C GLY A 375 26.69 1.31 -27.39
N VAL A 376 27.38 2.26 -28.01
CA VAL A 376 28.83 2.17 -28.23
C VAL A 376 29.58 2.49 -26.94
N VAL A 377 30.45 1.57 -26.51
CA VAL A 377 31.32 1.78 -25.32
C VAL A 377 32.55 2.57 -25.73
N LEU A 378 32.76 3.70 -25.05
CA LEU A 378 33.93 4.55 -25.25
C LEU A 378 35.02 4.28 -24.18
N PRO A 379 36.31 4.48 -24.51
CA PRO A 379 37.37 4.44 -23.50
C PRO A 379 37.10 5.47 -22.37
N SER A 380 37.31 5.09 -21.11
CA SER A 380 37.01 5.93 -19.95
C SER A 380 37.79 7.25 -19.91
N HIS A 381 38.94 7.34 -20.63
CA HIS A 381 39.76 8.54 -20.74
C HIS A 381 39.41 9.43 -21.96
N SER A 382 38.39 9.05 -22.72
CA SER A 382 37.97 9.83 -23.90
C SER A 382 37.51 11.22 -23.53
N THR A 383 37.86 12.20 -24.36
CA THR A 383 37.25 13.53 -24.28
C THR A 383 35.93 13.46 -25.03
N LEU A 384 34.85 13.67 -24.30
CA LEU A 384 33.51 13.59 -24.82
C LEU A 384 33.10 14.88 -25.53
N GLN A 385 32.48 14.76 -26.66
CA GLN A 385 31.85 15.88 -27.35
C GLN A 385 30.50 16.20 -26.74
N LYS A 386 29.91 17.32 -27.13
CA LYS A 386 28.54 17.68 -26.73
C LYS A 386 27.57 16.56 -27.09
N GLY A 387 26.85 16.06 -26.11
CA GLY A 387 25.94 14.92 -26.28
C GLY A 387 25.51 14.27 -24.99
N ILE A 388 24.70 13.20 -25.12
CA ILE A 388 24.20 12.41 -23.99
C ILE A 388 24.99 11.11 -23.90
N TYR A 389 25.43 10.78 -22.70
CA TYR A 389 26.19 9.57 -22.40
C TYR A 389 25.63 8.85 -21.18
N LEU A 390 25.80 7.54 -21.15
CA LEU A 390 25.47 6.66 -20.03
C LEU A 390 26.77 6.29 -19.31
N ILE A 391 26.91 6.66 -18.05
CA ILE A 391 28.08 6.35 -17.24
C ILE A 391 27.73 5.28 -16.24
N THR A 392 28.40 4.13 -16.32
CA THR A 392 28.18 3.02 -15.40
C THR A 392 29.36 2.92 -14.43
N VAL A 393 29.07 3.05 -13.13
CA VAL A 393 30.03 2.93 -12.03
C VAL A 393 29.49 1.85 -11.09
N GLU A 394 30.30 0.81 -10.83
CA GLU A 394 29.92 -0.29 -9.91
C GLU A 394 28.53 -0.90 -10.22
N GLY A 395 28.25 -1.09 -11.52
CA GLY A 395 26.96 -1.65 -11.98
C GLY A 395 25.78 -0.67 -11.99
N LYS A 396 25.99 0.58 -11.63
CA LYS A 396 24.97 1.64 -11.66
C LYS A 396 25.19 2.58 -12.83
N THR A 397 24.14 2.84 -13.59
CA THR A 397 24.22 3.69 -14.77
C THR A 397 23.55 5.03 -14.52
N LYS A 398 24.26 6.11 -14.82
CA LYS A 398 23.75 7.50 -14.78
C LYS A 398 23.83 8.13 -16.16
N LYS A 399 22.78 8.84 -16.57
CA LYS A 399 22.74 9.64 -17.80
C LYS A 399 23.38 10.98 -17.54
N ILE A 400 24.38 11.36 -18.37
CA ILE A 400 25.12 12.64 -18.28
C ILE A 400 24.91 13.38 -19.61
N ASN A 401 24.66 14.68 -19.51
CA ASN A 401 24.60 15.58 -20.64
C ASN A 401 25.87 16.44 -20.67
N VAL A 402 26.73 16.23 -21.66
CA VAL A 402 27.92 17.04 -21.93
C VAL A 402 27.50 18.21 -22.79
N ARG A 403 27.66 19.43 -22.28
CA ARG A 403 27.26 20.68 -22.94
C ARG A 403 28.42 21.35 -23.66
#